data_08dc08ac2dbc4243a0f95d1a830e30cf
#
_entry.id   08dc08ac2dbc4243a0f95d1a830e30cf
#
_cell.length_a   1.000
_cell.length_b   1.000
_cell.length_c   1.000
_cell.angle_alpha   90.00
_cell.angle_beta   90.00
_cell.angle_gamma   90.00
#
_symmetry.space_group_name_H-M   'P 1'
#
loop_
_entity.id
_entity.type
_entity.pdbx_description
1 polymer ?
#
loop_
_entity_poly.entity_id
_entity_poly.type
_entity_poly.pdbx_seq_one_letter_code
_entity_poly.pdbx_strand_id
1 'polypeptide(L)'
;TAVLWKTGKMWFRVPETVKIVLKNRLPEGVFAKDLALWIKGILSKLDVNGLAIEYHGEGVASLSIDDRMTIANISTEMGVVSSAFPPDDRLADYFNEPAVRGVWADEEAVYSRFIEIDLANVFPMVYDTGNNVLQGVEELVGLKIQQGLIGACASGRLEDLRLVSMILEGKHIANGFQLFVVPASRDIYLRAVEEGIIDKI
;
A
#
# COMPACT_ATOMS: atom_id res chain seq x y z
N THR A 1 -14.99 -4.16 19.00
CA THR A 1 -15.91 -3.68 17.93
C THR A 1 -17.30 -3.38 18.50
N ALA A 2 -17.97 -4.30 19.24
CA ALA A 2 -19.33 -4.10 19.74
C ALA A 2 -19.47 -2.86 20.66
N VAL A 3 -18.51 -2.61 21.55
CA VAL A 3 -18.49 -1.43 22.42
C VAL A 3 -18.40 -0.14 21.59
N LEU A 4 -17.53 -0.12 20.59
CA LEU A 4 -17.38 1.03 19.67
C LEU A 4 -18.70 1.32 18.94
N TRP A 5 -19.36 0.29 18.41
CA TRP A 5 -20.65 0.45 17.73
C TRP A 5 -21.76 0.95 18.66
N LYS A 6 -21.77 0.45 19.91
CA LYS A 6 -22.78 0.84 20.91
C LYS A 6 -22.58 2.27 21.42
N THR A 7 -21.33 2.68 21.66
CA THR A 7 -21.01 3.89 22.41
C THR A 7 -20.38 5.01 21.57
N GLY A 8 -19.89 4.70 20.35
CA GLY A 8 -19.06 5.59 19.55
C GLY A 8 -17.70 5.91 20.17
N LYS A 9 -17.31 5.21 21.24
CA LYS A 9 -16.09 5.46 22.00
C LYS A 9 -15.23 4.23 22.09
N MET A 10 -13.92 4.42 22.01
CA MET A 10 -12.93 3.39 22.23
C MET A 10 -11.74 3.99 22.97
N TRP A 11 -11.15 3.24 23.89
CA TRP A 11 -9.90 3.63 24.53
C TRP A 11 -8.72 3.07 23.74
N PHE A 12 -7.66 3.82 23.68
CA PHE A 12 -6.38 3.40 23.12
C PHE A 12 -5.27 3.67 24.12
N ARG A 13 -4.31 2.75 24.18
CA ARG A 13 -2.99 3.08 24.68
C ARG A 13 -2.22 3.73 23.53
N VAL A 14 -1.68 4.93 23.77
CA VAL A 14 -0.83 5.59 22.76
C VAL A 14 0.38 4.69 22.49
N PRO A 15 0.57 4.21 21.25
CA PRO A 15 1.69 3.34 20.92
C PRO A 15 2.99 4.15 20.82
N GLU A 16 4.11 3.48 21.04
CA GLU A 16 5.39 3.99 20.57
C GLU A 16 5.40 4.01 19.05
N THR A 17 6.14 4.95 18.45
CA THR A 17 6.12 5.19 17.03
C THR A 17 7.50 4.94 16.40
N VAL A 18 7.50 4.24 15.28
CA VAL A 18 8.63 4.07 14.37
C VAL A 18 8.58 5.17 13.33
N LYS A 19 9.67 5.92 13.16
CA LYS A 19 9.84 6.89 12.07
C LYS A 19 10.50 6.22 10.88
N ILE A 20 9.81 6.19 9.73
CA ILE A 20 10.37 5.74 8.46
C ILE A 20 10.56 6.94 7.55
N VAL A 21 11.81 7.22 7.19
CA VAL A 21 12.16 8.30 6.26
C VAL A 21 12.37 7.73 4.88
N LEU A 22 11.54 8.17 3.93
CA LEU A 22 11.58 7.78 2.53
C LEU A 22 12.38 8.82 1.74
N LYS A 23 13.38 8.37 0.99
CA LYS A 23 14.21 9.20 0.12
C LYS A 23 13.98 8.83 -1.34
N ASN A 24 14.22 9.76 -2.24
CA ASN A 24 14.12 9.57 -3.67
C ASN A 24 12.70 9.18 -4.13
N ARG A 25 12.58 8.36 -5.17
CA ARG A 25 11.32 7.86 -5.74
C ARG A 25 11.47 6.41 -6.18
N LEU A 26 10.35 5.71 -6.30
CA LEU A 26 10.32 4.35 -6.82
C LEU A 26 10.79 4.32 -8.29
N PRO A 27 11.56 3.29 -8.68
CA PRO A 27 11.90 3.04 -10.07
C PRO A 27 10.66 2.77 -10.93
N GLU A 28 10.81 2.91 -12.24
CA GLU A 28 9.77 2.51 -13.19
C GLU A 28 9.49 1.00 -13.07
N GLY A 29 8.21 0.63 -13.07
CA GLY A 29 7.77 -0.77 -12.91
C GLY A 29 7.76 -1.27 -11.47
N VAL A 30 8.08 -0.41 -10.48
CA VAL A 30 7.96 -0.71 -9.05
C VAL A 30 6.80 0.07 -8.45
N PHE A 31 5.99 -0.58 -7.65
CA PHE A 31 4.73 -0.04 -7.15
C PHE A 31 4.69 0.02 -5.61
N ALA A 32 3.68 0.71 -5.09
CA ALA A 32 3.48 0.85 -3.65
C ALA A 32 3.41 -0.48 -2.90
N LYS A 33 2.90 -1.53 -3.54
CA LYS A 33 2.87 -2.87 -2.95
C LYS A 33 4.28 -3.45 -2.76
N ASP A 34 5.20 -3.23 -3.71
CA ASP A 34 6.59 -3.66 -3.58
C ASP A 34 7.26 -2.93 -2.41
N LEU A 35 7.04 -1.61 -2.30
CA LEU A 35 7.52 -0.83 -1.15
C LEU A 35 6.95 -1.35 0.17
N ALA A 36 5.67 -1.66 0.23
CA ALA A 36 5.05 -2.20 1.44
C ALA A 36 5.65 -3.57 1.82
N LEU A 37 5.92 -4.43 0.85
CA LEU A 37 6.60 -5.71 1.06
C LEU A 37 8.05 -5.52 1.47
N TRP A 38 8.75 -4.56 0.88
CA TRP A 38 10.11 -4.17 1.29
C TRP A 38 10.16 -3.74 2.75
N ILE A 39 9.24 -2.86 3.15
CA ILE A 39 9.09 -2.42 4.55
C ILE A 39 8.79 -3.63 5.46
N LYS A 40 7.89 -4.53 5.03
CA LYS A 40 7.59 -5.77 5.75
C LYS A 40 8.85 -6.61 5.97
N GLY A 41 9.72 -6.74 4.96
CA GLY A 41 10.99 -7.43 5.08
C GLY A 41 11.96 -6.82 6.09
N ILE A 42 11.98 -5.49 6.20
CA ILE A 42 12.78 -4.79 7.20
C ILE A 42 12.17 -4.98 8.59
N LEU A 43 10.88 -4.74 8.73
CA LEU A 43 10.17 -4.75 10.01
C LEU A 43 10.01 -6.16 10.61
N SER A 44 10.00 -7.21 9.77
CA SER A 44 9.95 -8.61 10.23
C SER A 44 11.15 -9.02 11.08
N LYS A 45 12.26 -8.28 10.96
CA LYS A 45 13.47 -8.47 11.77
C LYS A 45 13.45 -7.71 13.09
N LEU A 46 12.38 -6.95 13.33
CA LEU A 46 12.20 -6.07 14.47
C LEU A 46 10.89 -6.43 15.19
N ASP A 47 10.87 -6.28 16.49
CA ASP A 47 9.59 -6.36 17.22
C ASP A 47 8.87 -5.02 17.07
N VAL A 48 7.87 -5.01 16.18
CA VAL A 48 7.03 -3.84 15.87
C VAL A 48 5.57 -4.05 16.25
N ASN A 49 5.27 -5.18 16.89
CA ASN A 49 3.90 -5.50 17.29
C ASN A 49 3.37 -4.46 18.29
N GLY A 50 2.25 -3.88 17.98
CA GLY A 50 1.61 -2.86 18.79
C GLY A 50 2.21 -1.45 18.67
N LEU A 51 3.19 -1.22 17.78
CA LEU A 51 3.75 0.10 17.48
C LEU A 51 2.92 0.83 16.42
N ALA A 52 3.15 2.13 16.26
CA ALA A 52 2.69 2.92 15.13
C ALA A 52 3.85 3.19 14.16
N ILE A 53 3.53 3.53 12.93
CA ILE A 53 4.49 3.97 11.92
C ILE A 53 4.12 5.37 11.43
N GLU A 54 5.10 6.25 11.33
CA GLU A 54 4.98 7.53 10.64
C GLU A 54 5.98 7.62 9.50
N TYR A 55 5.48 7.99 8.31
CA TYR A 55 6.28 8.14 7.11
C TYR A 55 6.70 9.60 6.93
N HIS A 56 7.96 9.83 6.71
CA HIS A 56 8.60 11.14 6.55
C HIS A 56 9.50 11.16 5.31
N GLY A 57 10.06 12.32 5.00
CA GLY A 57 11.06 12.51 3.93
C GLY A 57 10.44 12.91 2.60
N GLU A 58 11.31 13.36 1.68
CA GLU A 58 10.92 13.86 0.38
C GLU A 58 10.31 12.78 -0.52
N GLY A 59 10.64 11.51 -0.30
CA GLY A 59 10.08 10.38 -1.03
C GLY A 59 8.57 10.25 -0.88
N VAL A 60 8.00 10.71 0.26
CA VAL A 60 6.55 10.72 0.48
C VAL A 60 5.82 11.53 -0.58
N ALA A 61 6.38 12.65 -1.01
CA ALA A 61 5.78 13.51 -2.04
C ALA A 61 5.72 12.84 -3.43
N SER A 62 6.49 11.78 -3.66
CA SER A 62 6.44 11.01 -4.90
C SER A 62 5.29 10.00 -4.95
N LEU A 63 4.73 9.63 -3.80
CA LEU A 63 3.66 8.65 -3.65
C LEU A 63 2.28 9.31 -3.85
N SER A 64 1.42 8.69 -4.65
CA SER A 64 0.01 9.07 -4.77
C SER A 64 -0.74 8.77 -3.46
N ILE A 65 -1.97 9.28 -3.34
CA ILE A 65 -2.81 8.92 -2.17
C ILE A 65 -3.19 7.44 -2.22
N ASP A 66 -3.40 6.87 -3.39
CA ASP A 66 -3.65 5.43 -3.57
C ASP A 66 -2.45 4.59 -3.13
N ASP A 67 -1.21 5.02 -3.45
CA ASP A 67 0.02 4.40 -2.96
C ASP A 67 0.11 4.41 -1.43
N ARG A 68 -0.13 5.58 -0.82
CA ARG A 68 -0.08 5.74 0.64
C ARG A 68 -1.13 4.86 1.33
N MET A 69 -2.35 4.78 0.78
CA MET A 69 -3.39 3.91 1.29
C MET A 69 -3.02 2.43 1.18
N THR A 70 -2.38 2.02 0.08
CA THR A 70 -1.89 0.65 -0.11
C THR A 70 -0.83 0.29 0.94
N ILE A 71 0.16 1.16 1.15
CA ILE A 71 1.22 0.96 2.15
C ILE A 71 0.63 0.91 3.56
N ALA A 72 -0.24 1.86 3.90
CA ALA A 72 -0.88 1.91 5.22
C ALA A 72 -1.75 0.67 5.49
N ASN A 73 -2.45 0.17 4.47
CA ASN A 73 -3.28 -1.03 4.59
C ASN A 73 -2.44 -2.29 4.87
N ILE A 74 -1.37 -2.49 4.12
CA ILE A 74 -0.47 -3.65 4.30
C ILE A 74 0.26 -3.59 5.64
N SER A 75 0.50 -2.39 6.20
CA SER A 75 1.14 -2.22 7.50
C SER A 75 0.43 -2.96 8.62
N THR A 76 -0.89 -3.11 8.55
CA THR A 76 -1.67 -3.87 9.55
C THR A 76 -1.29 -5.35 9.61
N GLU A 77 -0.82 -5.92 8.49
CA GLU A 77 -0.34 -7.32 8.43
C GLU A 77 1.03 -7.52 9.09
N MET A 78 1.70 -6.43 9.47
CA MET A 78 2.98 -6.44 10.17
C MET A 78 2.84 -6.39 11.69
N GLY A 79 1.58 -6.33 12.19
CA GLY A 79 1.29 -6.22 13.62
C GLY A 79 1.32 -4.79 14.17
N VAL A 80 1.51 -3.77 13.33
CA VAL A 80 1.42 -2.37 13.76
C VAL A 80 -0.04 -1.95 13.93
N VAL A 81 -0.30 -1.04 14.86
CA VAL A 81 -1.66 -0.58 15.20
C VAL A 81 -2.11 0.62 14.38
N SER A 82 -1.16 1.36 13.81
CA SER A 82 -1.43 2.54 13.00
C SER A 82 -0.29 2.82 12.03
N SER A 83 -0.62 3.43 10.91
CA SER A 83 0.33 3.85 9.89
C SER A 83 -0.14 5.18 9.31
N ALA A 84 0.69 6.21 9.36
CA ALA A 84 0.32 7.57 9.01
C ALA A 84 1.31 8.22 8.05
N PHE A 85 0.75 8.98 7.11
CA PHE A 85 1.48 9.87 6.21
C PHE A 85 1.17 11.32 6.54
N PRO A 86 2.10 12.26 6.29
CA PRO A 86 1.86 13.67 6.55
C PRO A 86 0.71 14.21 5.68
N PRO A 87 -0.10 15.12 6.22
CA PRO A 87 -1.03 15.90 5.42
C PRO A 87 -0.24 16.84 4.50
N ASP A 88 -0.49 16.77 3.20
CA ASP A 88 0.14 17.58 2.19
C ASP A 88 -0.86 18.03 1.11
N ASP A 89 -0.38 18.77 0.10
CA ASP A 89 -1.21 19.30 -0.98
C ASP A 89 -1.89 18.17 -1.78
N ARG A 90 -1.25 17.00 -1.92
CA ARG A 90 -1.87 15.83 -2.60
C ARG A 90 -3.11 15.34 -1.86
N LEU A 91 -3.10 15.39 -0.53
CA LEU A 91 -4.27 15.04 0.27
C LEU A 91 -5.39 16.07 0.09
N ALA A 92 -5.05 17.35 0.04
CA ALA A 92 -5.99 18.44 -0.23
C ALA A 92 -6.64 18.29 -1.62
N ASP A 93 -5.85 17.99 -2.63
CA ASP A 93 -6.32 17.74 -4.01
C ASP A 93 -7.24 16.53 -4.08
N TYR A 94 -6.88 15.44 -3.39
CA TYR A 94 -7.67 14.21 -3.37
C TYR A 94 -9.09 14.42 -2.79
N PHE A 95 -9.21 15.23 -1.76
CA PHE A 95 -10.51 15.58 -1.16
C PHE A 95 -11.19 16.78 -1.82
N ASN A 96 -10.52 17.44 -2.77
CA ASN A 96 -10.97 18.72 -3.34
C ASN A 96 -11.27 19.77 -2.25
N GLU A 97 -10.47 19.77 -1.20
CA GLU A 97 -10.57 20.68 -0.06
C GLU A 97 -9.24 21.42 0.14
N PRO A 98 -9.14 22.71 -0.17
CA PRO A 98 -7.89 23.47 -0.13
C PRO A 98 -7.29 23.66 1.27
N ALA A 99 -7.98 23.23 2.31
CA ALA A 99 -7.55 23.34 3.70
C ALA A 99 -7.79 22.05 4.51
N VAL A 100 -7.31 20.91 4.01
CA VAL A 100 -7.29 19.70 4.84
C VAL A 100 -6.37 19.96 6.03
N ARG A 101 -6.97 20.22 7.19
CA ARG A 101 -6.23 20.35 8.45
C ARG A 101 -5.92 18.96 8.97
N GLY A 102 -4.72 18.48 8.66
CA GLY A 102 -4.19 17.27 9.28
C GLY A 102 -3.53 17.58 10.62
N VAL A 103 -3.57 16.61 11.52
CA VAL A 103 -2.72 16.58 12.71
C VAL A 103 -1.46 15.80 12.35
N TRP A 104 -0.30 16.36 12.65
CA TRP A 104 0.98 15.74 12.41
C TRP A 104 1.89 15.86 13.64
N ALA A 105 2.95 15.11 13.67
CA ALA A 105 3.91 15.11 14.77
C ALA A 105 4.57 16.48 14.95
N ASP A 106 4.80 16.86 16.19
CA ASP A 106 5.58 18.04 16.55
C ASP A 106 7.06 17.86 16.17
N GLU A 107 7.80 18.97 16.06
CA GLU A 107 9.25 18.93 15.74
C GLU A 107 10.06 18.17 16.79
N GLU A 108 9.63 18.21 18.05
CA GLU A 108 10.26 17.53 19.20
C GLU A 108 9.74 16.11 19.42
N ALA A 109 8.95 15.54 18.51
CA ALA A 109 8.39 14.21 18.64
C ALA A 109 9.49 13.15 18.82
N VAL A 110 9.32 12.29 19.82
CA VAL A 110 10.25 11.22 20.15
C VAL A 110 9.79 9.91 19.50
N TYR A 111 10.69 9.26 18.81
CA TYR A 111 10.44 8.00 18.14
C TYR A 111 11.23 6.86 18.79
N SER A 112 10.61 5.69 18.91
CA SER A 112 11.26 4.50 19.46
C SER A 112 12.32 3.93 18.51
N ARG A 113 12.14 4.14 17.21
CA ARG A 113 13.06 3.67 16.16
C ARG A 113 13.07 4.65 15.00
N PHE A 114 14.20 4.65 14.30
CA PHE A 114 14.41 5.42 13.06
C PHE A 114 14.87 4.46 11.96
N ILE A 115 14.19 4.48 10.81
CA ILE A 115 14.51 3.67 9.63
C ILE A 115 14.56 4.60 8.43
N GLU A 116 15.61 4.51 7.63
CA GLU A 116 15.74 5.21 6.38
C GLU A 116 15.65 4.23 5.21
N ILE A 117 14.83 4.56 4.23
CA ILE A 117 14.63 3.74 3.02
C ILE A 117 14.84 4.63 1.80
N ASP A 118 15.79 4.25 0.98
CA ASP A 118 15.97 4.82 -0.35
C ASP A 118 15.05 4.07 -1.33
N LEU A 119 14.01 4.76 -1.79
CA LEU A 119 13.01 4.20 -2.71
C LEU A 119 13.64 3.74 -4.03
N ALA A 120 14.75 4.33 -4.45
CA ALA A 120 15.46 3.94 -5.67
C ALA A 120 16.02 2.50 -5.62
N ASN A 121 16.17 1.93 -4.43
CA ASN A 121 16.68 0.57 -4.23
C ASN A 121 15.56 -0.49 -4.13
N VAL A 122 14.30 -0.08 -4.12
CA VAL A 122 13.16 -1.02 -4.09
C VAL A 122 13.01 -1.68 -5.46
N PHE A 123 12.73 -2.97 -5.47
CA PHE A 123 12.50 -3.75 -6.69
C PHE A 123 11.24 -4.61 -6.55
N PRO A 124 10.71 -5.16 -7.66
CA PRO A 124 9.50 -5.98 -7.62
C PRO A 124 9.63 -7.19 -6.70
N MET A 125 8.70 -7.36 -5.77
CA MET A 125 8.77 -8.34 -4.70
C MET A 125 7.54 -9.26 -4.65
N VAL A 126 7.76 -10.46 -4.15
CA VAL A 126 6.72 -11.45 -3.87
C VAL A 126 6.85 -11.95 -2.45
N TYR A 127 5.72 -12.06 -1.77
CA TYR A 127 5.64 -12.68 -0.46
C TYR A 127 4.95 -14.05 -0.56
N ASP A 128 5.73 -15.10 -0.37
CA ASP A 128 5.21 -16.46 -0.26
C ASP A 128 4.62 -16.68 1.14
N THR A 129 3.30 -16.65 1.21
CA THR A 129 2.56 -16.82 2.47
C THR A 129 2.66 -18.24 3.03
N GLY A 130 2.88 -19.24 2.17
CA GLY A 130 2.99 -20.64 2.58
C GLY A 130 4.30 -20.92 3.33
N ASN A 131 5.40 -20.32 2.88
CA ASN A 131 6.72 -20.49 3.46
C ASN A 131 7.16 -19.28 4.32
N ASN A 132 6.35 -18.21 4.35
CA ASN A 132 6.68 -16.95 5.03
C ASN A 132 7.99 -16.32 4.53
N VAL A 133 8.20 -16.35 3.21
CA VAL A 133 9.42 -15.85 2.56
C VAL A 133 9.09 -14.65 1.68
N LEU A 134 9.91 -13.61 1.81
CA LEU A 134 9.91 -12.45 0.94
C LEU A 134 11.10 -12.55 -0.02
N GLN A 135 10.84 -12.42 -1.32
CA GLN A 135 11.86 -12.59 -2.36
C GLN A 135 11.59 -11.72 -3.57
N GLY A 136 12.57 -11.51 -4.42
CA GLY A 136 12.41 -10.80 -5.68
C GLY A 136 11.56 -11.61 -6.68
N VAL A 137 10.78 -10.94 -7.51
CA VAL A 137 9.95 -11.60 -8.53
C VAL A 137 10.80 -12.42 -9.52
N GLU A 138 12.05 -12.01 -9.75
CA GLU A 138 12.97 -12.68 -10.66
C GLU A 138 13.34 -14.11 -10.22
N GLU A 139 13.31 -14.36 -8.91
CA GLU A 139 13.59 -15.70 -8.34
C GLU A 139 12.47 -16.71 -8.65
N LEU A 140 11.30 -16.23 -9.09
CA LEU A 140 10.13 -17.04 -9.39
C LEU A 140 9.87 -17.21 -10.90
N VAL A 141 10.77 -16.76 -11.75
CA VAL A 141 10.64 -16.91 -13.21
C VAL A 141 10.50 -18.38 -13.58
N GLY A 142 9.44 -18.67 -14.35
CA GLY A 142 9.12 -20.04 -14.79
C GLY A 142 8.20 -20.82 -13.83
N LEU A 143 7.84 -20.26 -12.67
CA LEU A 143 6.84 -20.86 -11.81
C LEU A 143 5.47 -20.87 -12.53
N LYS A 144 4.88 -22.07 -12.63
CA LYS A 144 3.54 -22.22 -13.19
C LYS A 144 2.48 -21.85 -12.16
N ILE A 145 1.63 -20.91 -12.53
CA ILE A 145 0.48 -20.48 -11.72
C ILE A 145 -0.81 -20.80 -12.49
N GLN A 146 -1.87 -21.15 -11.79
CA GLN A 146 -3.16 -21.54 -12.34
C GLN A 146 -4.23 -20.48 -12.08
N GLN A 147 -4.01 -19.60 -11.12
CA GLN A 147 -4.96 -18.58 -10.71
C GLN A 147 -4.24 -17.28 -10.35
N GLY A 148 -4.85 -16.16 -10.70
CA GLY A 148 -4.42 -14.82 -10.30
C GLY A 148 -5.59 -14.04 -9.73
N LEU A 149 -5.29 -13.23 -8.71
CA LEU A 149 -6.22 -12.24 -8.19
C LEU A 149 -5.55 -10.88 -8.21
N ILE A 150 -6.19 -9.93 -8.88
CA ILE A 150 -5.79 -8.53 -8.90
C ILE A 150 -6.86 -7.75 -8.17
N GLY A 151 -6.46 -7.00 -7.15
CA GLY A 151 -7.45 -6.16 -6.50
C GLY A 151 -7.50 -6.24 -4.98
N ALA A 152 -8.72 -6.17 -4.46
CA ALA A 152 -9.04 -6.01 -3.06
C ALA A 152 -8.50 -4.68 -2.48
N CYS A 153 -8.22 -4.64 -1.16
CA CYS A 153 -7.86 -3.42 -0.44
C CYS A 153 -6.46 -2.87 -0.79
N ALA A 154 -5.54 -3.72 -1.24
CA ALA A 154 -4.14 -3.36 -1.46
C ALA A 154 -3.73 -3.20 -2.93
N SER A 155 -4.55 -3.64 -3.90
CA SER A 155 -4.19 -3.60 -5.32
C SER A 155 -5.42 -3.50 -6.23
N GLY A 156 -6.51 -2.94 -5.73
CA GLY A 156 -7.76 -2.73 -6.47
C GLY A 156 -8.15 -1.27 -6.62
N ARG A 157 -7.19 -0.35 -6.50
CA ARG A 157 -7.39 1.07 -6.73
C ARG A 157 -7.56 1.36 -8.21
N LEU A 158 -8.07 2.51 -8.55
CA LEU A 158 -8.30 2.86 -9.95
C LEU A 158 -7.01 2.89 -10.77
N GLU A 159 -5.91 3.33 -10.17
CA GLU A 159 -4.58 3.33 -10.79
C GLU A 159 -4.11 1.90 -11.11
N ASP A 160 -4.32 0.94 -10.21
CA ASP A 160 -4.01 -0.47 -10.44
C ASP A 160 -4.82 -1.04 -11.60
N LEU A 161 -6.13 -0.75 -11.66
CA LEU A 161 -7.01 -1.23 -12.72
C LEU A 161 -6.65 -0.64 -14.09
N ARG A 162 -6.23 0.63 -14.15
CA ARG A 162 -5.72 1.25 -15.36
C ARG A 162 -4.47 0.54 -15.86
N LEU A 163 -3.52 0.24 -14.95
CA LEU A 163 -2.31 -0.49 -15.29
C LEU A 163 -2.63 -1.89 -15.81
N VAL A 164 -3.52 -2.61 -15.13
CA VAL A 164 -3.98 -3.94 -15.56
C VAL A 164 -4.59 -3.90 -16.96
N SER A 165 -5.47 -2.92 -17.22
CA SER A 165 -6.09 -2.77 -18.55
C SER A 165 -5.06 -2.54 -19.65
N MET A 166 -4.03 -1.72 -19.39
CA MET A 166 -2.93 -1.48 -20.33
C MET A 166 -2.12 -2.76 -20.63
N ILE A 167 -1.90 -3.59 -19.59
CA ILE A 167 -1.15 -4.84 -19.75
C ILE A 167 -1.96 -5.89 -20.49
N LEU A 168 -3.27 -5.97 -20.26
CA LEU A 168 -4.16 -7.01 -20.81
C LEU A 168 -4.80 -6.63 -22.15
N GLU A 169 -4.83 -5.35 -22.51
CA GLU A 169 -5.47 -4.88 -23.74
C GLU A 169 -4.98 -5.68 -24.98
N GLY A 170 -5.91 -6.27 -25.69
CA GLY A 170 -5.64 -7.10 -26.87
C GLY A 170 -4.99 -8.46 -26.59
N LYS A 171 -4.92 -8.88 -25.33
CA LYS A 171 -4.38 -10.18 -24.93
C LYS A 171 -5.47 -11.10 -24.39
N HIS A 172 -5.16 -12.38 -24.36
CA HIS A 172 -6.02 -13.41 -23.76
C HIS A 172 -5.25 -14.12 -22.65
N ILE A 173 -5.94 -14.46 -21.57
CA ILE A 173 -5.39 -15.29 -20.50
C ILE A 173 -5.12 -16.71 -21.05
N ALA A 174 -4.08 -17.36 -20.50
CA ALA A 174 -3.72 -18.72 -20.91
C ALA A 174 -4.85 -19.72 -20.63
N ASN A 175 -4.96 -20.76 -21.47
CA ASN A 175 -5.93 -21.81 -21.26
C ASN A 175 -5.72 -22.50 -19.89
N GLY A 176 -6.81 -22.61 -19.13
CA GLY A 176 -6.77 -23.20 -17.79
C GLY A 176 -6.33 -22.26 -16.67
N PHE A 177 -5.98 -21.01 -17.00
CA PHE A 177 -5.72 -19.98 -16.01
C PHE A 177 -7.02 -19.24 -15.63
N GLN A 178 -7.20 -18.91 -14.36
CA GLN A 178 -8.32 -18.11 -13.86
C GLN A 178 -7.81 -16.77 -13.37
N LEU A 179 -8.35 -15.67 -13.89
CA LEU A 179 -8.07 -14.33 -13.42
C LEU A 179 -9.28 -13.73 -12.73
N PHE A 180 -9.10 -13.29 -11.49
CA PHE A 180 -10.09 -12.51 -10.75
C PHE A 180 -9.63 -11.07 -10.64
N VAL A 181 -10.52 -10.13 -10.94
CA VAL A 181 -10.26 -8.70 -10.74
C VAL A 181 -11.32 -8.16 -9.78
N VAL A 182 -10.86 -7.63 -8.64
CA VAL A 182 -11.71 -7.20 -7.54
C VAL A 182 -11.41 -5.73 -7.21
N PRO A 183 -12.20 -4.77 -7.72
CA PRO A 183 -12.05 -3.35 -7.36
C PRO A 183 -12.17 -3.14 -5.85
N ALA A 184 -11.42 -2.18 -5.30
CA ALA A 184 -11.39 -1.93 -3.85
C ALA A 184 -12.71 -1.36 -3.29
N SER A 185 -13.54 -0.76 -4.15
CA SER A 185 -14.87 -0.27 -3.78
C SER A 185 -15.81 -0.26 -4.99
N ARG A 186 -17.12 -0.10 -4.69
CA ARG A 186 -18.12 0.10 -5.74
C ARG A 186 -17.85 1.35 -6.57
N ASP A 187 -17.40 2.43 -5.94
CA ASP A 187 -17.14 3.68 -6.64
C ASP A 187 -15.97 3.55 -7.62
N ILE A 188 -14.91 2.84 -7.21
CA ILE A 188 -13.78 2.51 -8.09
C ILE A 188 -14.25 1.64 -9.26
N TYR A 189 -15.12 0.65 -9.01
CA TYR A 189 -15.70 -0.16 -10.07
C TYR A 189 -16.49 0.69 -11.08
N LEU A 190 -17.36 1.59 -10.60
CA LEU A 190 -18.16 2.46 -11.48
C LEU A 190 -17.27 3.38 -12.32
N ARG A 191 -16.25 3.99 -11.71
CA ARG A 191 -15.26 4.80 -12.43
C ARG A 191 -14.49 3.98 -13.46
N ALA A 192 -14.11 2.76 -13.14
CA ALA A 192 -13.44 1.87 -14.08
C ALA A 192 -14.34 1.49 -15.27
N VAL A 193 -15.66 1.34 -15.05
CA VAL A 193 -16.65 1.17 -16.15
C VAL A 193 -16.73 2.42 -17.01
N GLU A 194 -16.86 3.61 -16.39
CA GLU A 194 -16.95 4.89 -17.10
C GLU A 194 -15.70 5.17 -17.95
N GLU A 195 -14.53 4.77 -17.49
CA GLU A 195 -13.26 4.90 -18.21
C GLU A 195 -13.04 3.78 -19.26
N GLY A 196 -13.96 2.82 -19.42
CA GLY A 196 -13.82 1.69 -20.35
C GLY A 196 -12.72 0.69 -19.97
N ILE A 197 -12.27 0.71 -18.70
CA ILE A 197 -11.22 -0.16 -18.18
C ILE A 197 -11.71 -1.62 -18.11
N ILE A 198 -12.95 -1.80 -17.64
CA ILE A 198 -13.52 -3.13 -17.45
C ILE A 198 -13.65 -3.89 -18.77
N ASP A 199 -13.94 -3.20 -19.86
CA ASP A 199 -14.08 -3.81 -21.20
C ASP A 199 -12.74 -4.27 -21.79
N LYS A 200 -11.61 -3.82 -21.22
CA LYS A 200 -10.25 -4.16 -21.66
C LYS A 200 -9.62 -5.30 -20.85
N ILE A 201 -10.20 -5.63 -19.70
CA ILE A 201 -9.74 -6.67 -18.78
C ILE A 201 -10.51 -7.98 -19.02
#